data_5d1a7c88d6267f1935e54cb705b1ae82
#
_entry.id   5d1a7c88d6267f1935e54cb705b1ae82
#
_cell.length_a   1.000
_cell.length_b   1.000
_cell.length_c   1.000
_cell.angle_alpha   90.00
_cell.angle_beta   90.00
_cell.angle_gamma   90.00
#
_symmetry.space_group_name_H-M   'P 1'
#
loop_
_entity.id
_entity.type
_entity.pdbx_description
1 polymer ?
#
loop_
_entity_poly.entity_id
_entity_poly.type
_entity_poly.pdbx_seq_one_letter_code
_entity_poly.pdbx_strand_id
1 'polypeptide(L)'
;MLLFDIDGTLVRAGNIASAVFDRAILAVLGTVPAQRVTMSGKTDPQIAREYLALAGTDGPDHLPAVLEHLERELAGAAEQVARDGEPCPGAAQLLQVLAQDDRLHLSVLTGNIAPNAVVKLSAFGLQEWLDLETGAYGSDSEDRRALVPLALERLADLRGAHLPAGDTWVIGDTPRDYECAEAGGAHCLLVATGRYSEQELEHLGADSVVADLTDTASVARVLTAGL
;
A
#
# COMPACT_ATOMS: atom_id res chain seq x y z
N MET A 1 -1.92 -3.60 16.07
CA MET A 1 -1.03 -3.43 14.89
C MET A 1 -1.62 -2.38 13.97
N LEU A 2 -0.78 -1.52 13.39
CA LEU A 2 -1.21 -0.50 12.42
C LEU A 2 -0.57 -0.81 11.06
N LEU A 3 -1.39 -1.08 10.05
CA LEU A 3 -1.01 -1.47 8.70
C LEU A 3 -1.33 -0.34 7.73
N PHE A 4 -0.32 0.35 7.23
CA PHE A 4 -0.46 1.49 6.34
C PHE A 4 -0.34 1.07 4.87
N ASP A 5 -1.30 1.48 4.03
CA ASP A 5 -1.05 1.52 2.59
C ASP A 5 -0.04 2.63 2.26
N ILE A 6 0.51 2.58 1.04
CA ILE A 6 1.57 3.50 0.60
C ILE A 6 1.02 4.55 -0.36
N ASP A 7 0.53 4.12 -1.52
CA ASP A 7 0.17 5.03 -2.61
C ASP A 7 -1.16 5.75 -2.34
N GLY A 8 -1.12 7.05 -2.10
CA GLY A 8 -2.29 7.85 -1.75
C GLY A 8 -2.54 7.95 -0.24
N THR A 9 -1.83 7.15 0.58
CA THR A 9 -1.93 7.17 2.04
C THR A 9 -0.68 7.75 2.69
N LEU A 10 0.49 7.16 2.43
CA LEU A 10 1.78 7.65 2.95
C LEU A 10 2.55 8.50 1.91
N VAL A 11 2.46 8.13 0.64
CA VAL A 11 3.25 8.71 -0.45
C VAL A 11 2.38 8.98 -1.68
N ARG A 12 2.63 10.11 -2.34
CA ARG A 12 2.17 10.41 -3.70
C ARG A 12 3.37 10.37 -4.64
N ALA A 13 3.50 9.29 -5.41
CA ALA A 13 4.57 9.13 -6.40
C ALA A 13 4.26 9.79 -7.76
N GLY A 14 3.15 10.53 -7.88
CA GLY A 14 2.74 11.18 -9.12
C GLY A 14 2.50 10.17 -10.26
N ASN A 15 2.94 10.55 -11.47
CA ASN A 15 2.77 9.71 -12.67
C ASN A 15 3.85 8.61 -12.82
N ILE A 16 4.79 8.51 -11.87
CA ILE A 16 5.94 7.60 -11.98
C ILE A 16 5.48 6.15 -12.00
N ALA A 17 4.52 5.79 -11.13
CA ALA A 17 4.00 4.42 -11.06
C ALA A 17 3.47 3.93 -12.41
N SER A 18 2.65 4.73 -13.11
CA SER A 18 2.12 4.34 -14.41
C SER A 18 3.20 4.26 -15.49
N ALA A 19 4.18 5.17 -15.47
CA ALA A 19 5.29 5.15 -16.42
C ALA A 19 6.21 3.94 -16.22
N VAL A 20 6.42 3.52 -14.96
CA VAL A 20 7.19 2.32 -14.61
C VAL A 20 6.48 1.06 -15.09
N PHE A 21 5.15 0.97 -14.89
CA PHE A 21 4.36 -0.13 -15.46
C PHE A 21 4.42 -0.19 -16.97
N ASP A 22 4.27 0.95 -17.66
CA ASP A 22 4.37 1.01 -19.12
C ASP A 22 5.72 0.47 -19.62
N ARG A 23 6.82 0.84 -18.97
CA ARG A 23 8.16 0.34 -19.35
C ARG A 23 8.31 -1.15 -19.09
N ALA A 24 7.82 -1.64 -17.94
CA ALA A 24 7.85 -3.06 -17.63
C ALA A 24 7.03 -3.90 -18.63
N ILE A 25 5.83 -3.45 -18.96
CA ILE A 25 4.97 -4.10 -19.97
C ILE A 25 5.61 -4.05 -21.36
N LEU A 26 6.14 -2.88 -21.76
CA LEU A 26 6.85 -2.73 -23.05
C LEU A 26 8.05 -3.68 -23.16
N ALA A 27 8.83 -3.84 -22.09
CA ALA A 27 9.99 -4.72 -22.06
C ALA A 27 9.63 -6.19 -22.28
N VAL A 28 8.50 -6.64 -21.73
CA VAL A 28 8.06 -8.05 -21.83
C VAL A 28 7.27 -8.32 -23.10
N LEU A 29 6.36 -7.40 -23.49
CA LEU A 29 5.43 -7.62 -24.60
C LEU A 29 5.87 -6.96 -25.91
N GLY A 30 6.88 -6.08 -25.89
CA GLY A 30 7.28 -5.29 -27.06
C GLY A 30 6.28 -4.17 -27.42
N THR A 31 5.16 -4.08 -26.71
CA THR A 31 4.12 -3.05 -26.91
C THR A 31 3.34 -2.82 -25.62
N VAL A 32 2.75 -1.64 -25.48
CA VAL A 32 1.83 -1.33 -24.36
C VAL A 32 0.41 -1.31 -24.91
N PRO A 33 -0.55 -2.05 -24.33
CA PRO A 33 -1.95 -2.00 -24.72
C PRO A 33 -2.49 -0.56 -24.70
N ALA A 34 -3.29 -0.21 -25.73
CA ALA A 34 -3.90 1.12 -25.82
C ALA A 34 -4.90 1.38 -24.69
N GLN A 35 -5.60 0.33 -24.24
CA GLN A 35 -6.48 0.40 -23.09
C GLN A 35 -5.65 0.43 -21.81
N ARG A 36 -5.95 1.39 -20.93
CA ARG A 36 -5.26 1.55 -19.65
C ARG A 36 -5.94 0.75 -18.55
N VAL A 37 -5.14 0.14 -17.69
CA VAL A 37 -5.59 -0.54 -16.48
C VAL A 37 -5.75 0.49 -15.37
N THR A 38 -6.85 0.44 -14.63
CA THR A 38 -7.00 1.21 -13.39
C THR A 38 -6.17 0.57 -12.30
N MET A 39 -5.23 1.32 -11.70
CA MET A 39 -4.26 0.78 -10.74
C MET A 39 -4.70 0.95 -9.29
N SER A 40 -5.54 1.97 -8.99
CA SER A 40 -5.90 2.37 -7.62
C SER A 40 -6.35 1.19 -6.74
N GLY A 41 -5.65 0.99 -5.64
CA GLY A 41 -5.92 -0.04 -4.64
C GLY A 41 -5.66 -1.48 -5.06
N LYS A 42 -5.24 -1.74 -6.30
CA LYS A 42 -4.88 -3.08 -6.80
C LYS A 42 -3.47 -3.47 -6.39
N THR A 43 -3.20 -4.77 -6.41
CA THR A 43 -1.83 -5.28 -6.27
C THR A 43 -1.08 -5.19 -7.60
N ASP A 44 0.24 -5.01 -7.54
CA ASP A 44 1.09 -4.99 -8.74
C ASP A 44 0.91 -6.24 -9.61
N PRO A 45 0.84 -7.47 -9.05
CA PRO A 45 0.53 -8.67 -9.83
C PRO A 45 -0.84 -8.63 -10.52
N GLN A 46 -1.89 -8.11 -9.83
CA GLN A 46 -3.22 -7.96 -10.44
C GLN A 46 -3.19 -6.99 -11.61
N ILE A 47 -2.51 -5.84 -11.48
CA ILE A 47 -2.35 -4.85 -12.55
C ILE A 47 -1.60 -5.47 -13.73
N ALA A 48 -0.50 -6.18 -13.46
CA ALA A 48 0.28 -6.86 -14.49
C ALA A 48 -0.55 -7.89 -15.25
N ARG A 49 -1.35 -8.73 -14.56
CA ARG A 49 -2.25 -9.69 -15.19
C ARG A 49 -3.30 -9.04 -16.08
N GLU A 50 -3.89 -7.94 -15.64
CA GLU A 50 -4.87 -7.22 -16.46
C GLU A 50 -4.22 -6.69 -17.76
N TYR A 51 -2.99 -6.18 -17.70
CA TYR A 51 -2.26 -5.79 -18.92
C TYR A 51 -1.94 -6.98 -19.83
N LEU A 52 -1.52 -8.12 -19.26
CA LEU A 52 -1.26 -9.35 -20.00
C LEU A 52 -2.52 -9.87 -20.69
N ALA A 53 -3.66 -9.85 -19.98
CA ALA A 53 -4.97 -10.23 -20.53
C ALA A 53 -5.40 -9.32 -21.68
N LEU A 54 -5.21 -7.99 -21.56
CA LEU A 54 -5.47 -7.02 -22.65
C LEU A 54 -4.61 -7.27 -23.88
N ALA A 55 -3.40 -7.79 -23.71
CA ALA A 55 -2.51 -8.18 -24.79
C ALA A 55 -2.82 -9.56 -25.39
N GLY A 56 -3.78 -10.30 -24.83
CA GLY A 56 -4.11 -11.66 -25.27
C GLY A 56 -3.02 -12.69 -24.94
N THR A 57 -2.16 -12.40 -23.97
CA THR A 57 -1.08 -13.29 -23.54
C THR A 57 -1.10 -13.40 -22.01
N ASP A 58 -1.52 -14.52 -21.49
CA ASP A 58 -1.58 -14.82 -20.05
C ASP A 58 -0.76 -16.10 -19.75
N GLY A 59 0.42 -16.16 -20.35
CA GLY A 59 1.34 -17.27 -20.10
C GLY A 59 1.96 -17.22 -18.70
N PRO A 60 2.26 -18.38 -18.09
CA PRO A 60 2.77 -18.45 -16.71
C PRO A 60 4.10 -17.72 -16.51
N ASP A 61 4.89 -17.55 -17.57
CA ASP A 61 6.21 -16.93 -17.52
C ASP A 61 6.17 -15.40 -17.65
N HIS A 62 5.09 -14.83 -18.16
CA HIS A 62 5.01 -13.40 -18.41
C HIS A 62 4.84 -12.58 -17.13
N LEU A 63 4.02 -13.03 -16.17
CA LEU A 63 3.82 -12.30 -14.93
C LEU A 63 5.10 -12.13 -14.12
N PRO A 64 5.90 -13.18 -13.86
CA PRO A 64 7.19 -13.01 -13.16
C PRO A 64 8.13 -12.04 -13.89
N ALA A 65 8.19 -12.12 -15.23
CA ALA A 65 9.02 -11.22 -16.02
C ALA A 65 8.56 -9.75 -15.90
N VAL A 66 7.25 -9.48 -15.92
CA VAL A 66 6.72 -8.12 -15.72
C VAL A 66 7.09 -7.61 -14.33
N LEU A 67 6.93 -8.42 -13.28
CA LEU A 67 7.25 -8.00 -11.91
C LEU A 67 8.75 -7.74 -11.72
N GLU A 68 9.63 -8.56 -12.32
CA GLU A 68 11.07 -8.33 -12.30
C GLU A 68 11.46 -7.03 -13.03
N HIS A 69 10.82 -6.73 -14.17
CA HIS A 69 11.03 -5.46 -14.85
C HIS A 69 10.48 -4.29 -14.03
N LEU A 70 9.31 -4.45 -13.41
CA LEU A 70 8.70 -3.43 -12.57
C LEU A 70 9.63 -3.02 -11.40
N GLU A 71 10.23 -4.00 -10.72
CA GLU A 71 11.22 -3.78 -9.68
C GLU A 71 12.43 -2.98 -10.19
N ARG A 72 13.03 -3.43 -11.30
CA ARG A 72 14.20 -2.75 -11.90
C ARG A 72 13.89 -1.32 -12.34
N GLU A 73 12.75 -1.12 -12.97
CA GLU A 73 12.33 0.19 -13.47
C GLU A 73 12.08 1.18 -12.34
N LEU A 74 11.45 0.75 -11.23
CA LEU A 74 11.22 1.64 -10.09
C LEU A 74 12.51 1.89 -9.32
N ALA A 75 13.37 0.89 -9.13
CA ALA A 75 14.69 1.09 -8.53
C ALA A 75 15.52 2.10 -9.33
N GLY A 76 15.48 2.02 -10.68
CA GLY A 76 16.12 3.00 -11.56
C GLY A 76 15.50 4.41 -11.52
N ALA A 77 14.25 4.52 -11.07
CA ALA A 77 13.53 5.79 -10.93
C ALA A 77 13.53 6.35 -9.50
N ALA A 78 14.28 5.78 -8.55
CA ALA A 78 14.26 6.17 -7.14
C ALA A 78 14.54 7.68 -6.92
N GLU A 79 15.54 8.26 -7.61
CA GLU A 79 15.81 9.68 -7.56
C GLU A 79 14.67 10.53 -8.13
N GLN A 80 13.97 10.01 -9.13
CA GLN A 80 12.81 10.68 -9.69
C GLN A 80 11.63 10.65 -8.72
N VAL A 81 11.39 9.52 -8.02
CA VAL A 81 10.38 9.43 -6.96
C VAL A 81 10.65 10.46 -5.87
N ALA A 82 11.90 10.58 -5.42
CA ALA A 82 12.27 11.56 -4.38
C ALA A 82 12.12 13.02 -4.83
N ARG A 83 12.32 13.31 -6.12
CA ARG A 83 12.26 14.67 -6.67
C ARG A 83 10.84 15.10 -7.01
N ASP A 84 10.06 14.21 -7.64
CA ASP A 84 8.78 14.54 -8.29
C ASP A 84 7.56 14.04 -7.45
N GLY A 85 7.80 13.18 -6.45
CA GLY A 85 6.82 12.74 -5.48
C GLY A 85 6.84 13.55 -4.19
N GLU A 86 5.93 13.24 -3.29
CA GLU A 86 5.82 13.87 -1.97
C GLU A 86 5.20 12.92 -0.94
N PRO A 87 5.49 13.08 0.37
CA PRO A 87 4.69 12.44 1.41
C PRO A 87 3.27 12.97 1.40
N CYS A 88 2.29 12.13 1.71
CA CYS A 88 0.92 12.61 1.92
C CYS A 88 0.85 13.55 3.14
N PRO A 89 -0.08 14.52 3.14
CA PRO A 89 -0.19 15.50 4.23
C PRO A 89 -0.36 14.82 5.59
N GLY A 90 0.55 15.12 6.53
CA GLY A 90 0.55 14.59 7.89
C GLY A 90 1.16 13.20 8.07
N ALA A 91 1.49 12.47 6.99
CA ALA A 91 1.97 11.08 7.06
C ALA A 91 3.23 10.92 7.92
N ALA A 92 4.27 11.70 7.65
CA ALA A 92 5.53 11.63 8.40
C ALA A 92 5.34 11.97 9.88
N GLN A 93 4.57 13.02 10.17
CA GLN A 93 4.27 13.46 11.54
C GLN A 93 3.47 12.41 12.31
N LEU A 94 2.48 11.79 11.66
CA LEU A 94 1.67 10.73 12.30
C LEU A 94 2.55 9.52 12.63
N LEU A 95 3.34 9.03 11.68
CA LEU A 95 4.25 7.90 11.91
C LEU A 95 5.21 8.19 13.06
N GLN A 96 5.81 9.40 13.08
CA GLN A 96 6.71 9.82 14.14
C GLN A 96 6.03 9.82 15.52
N VAL A 97 4.79 10.29 15.62
CA VAL A 97 4.03 10.31 16.88
C VAL A 97 3.68 8.90 17.34
N LEU A 98 3.16 8.06 16.43
CA LEU A 98 2.76 6.70 16.73
C LEU A 98 3.95 5.81 17.13
N ALA A 99 5.12 6.03 16.52
CA ALA A 99 6.34 5.30 16.86
C ALA A 99 6.90 5.60 18.27
N GLN A 100 6.36 6.58 19.00
CA GLN A 100 6.72 6.84 20.40
C GLN A 100 5.95 5.96 21.40
N ASP A 101 4.94 5.24 20.95
CA ASP A 101 4.14 4.36 21.80
C ASP A 101 4.56 2.90 21.59
N ASP A 102 5.33 2.36 22.55
CA ASP A 102 5.86 0.99 22.51
C ASP A 102 4.77 -0.11 22.48
N ARG A 103 3.50 0.26 22.71
CA ARG A 103 2.37 -0.68 22.59
C ARG A 103 1.95 -0.89 21.14
N LEU A 104 2.37 0.01 20.24
CA LEU A 104 2.01 -0.02 18.83
C LEU A 104 3.06 -0.77 18.00
N HIS A 105 2.59 -1.52 17.05
CA HIS A 105 3.44 -2.10 16.00
C HIS A 105 3.02 -1.51 14.65
N LEU A 106 3.91 -0.72 14.05
CA LEU A 106 3.66 -0.02 12.78
C LEU A 106 4.29 -0.79 11.64
N SER A 107 3.49 -1.11 10.63
CA SER A 107 3.96 -1.81 9.43
C SER A 107 3.16 -1.38 8.20
N VAL A 108 3.31 -2.07 7.09
CA VAL A 108 2.65 -1.76 5.81
C VAL A 108 1.74 -2.88 5.37
N LEU A 109 0.68 -2.49 4.65
CA LEU A 109 -0.17 -3.38 3.88
C LEU A 109 -0.43 -2.71 2.53
N THR A 110 0.17 -3.21 1.48
CA THR A 110 0.16 -2.51 0.20
C THR A 110 0.04 -3.44 -1.00
N GLY A 111 -0.55 -2.94 -2.08
CA GLY A 111 -0.54 -3.63 -3.36
C GLY A 111 0.81 -3.67 -4.06
N ASN A 112 1.77 -2.87 -3.63
CA ASN A 112 3.12 -2.89 -4.19
C ASN A 112 3.82 -4.22 -3.93
N ILE A 113 4.69 -4.65 -4.85
CA ILE A 113 5.71 -5.67 -4.52
C ILE A 113 6.68 -5.10 -3.48
N ALA A 114 7.22 -5.96 -2.61
CA ALA A 114 8.04 -5.52 -1.47
C ALA A 114 9.21 -4.59 -1.84
N PRO A 115 10.02 -4.85 -2.90
CA PRO A 115 11.10 -3.94 -3.29
C PRO A 115 10.59 -2.54 -3.67
N ASN A 116 9.45 -2.45 -4.34
CA ASN A 116 8.85 -1.19 -4.78
C ASN A 116 8.32 -0.36 -3.60
N ALA A 117 7.74 -1.02 -2.60
CA ALA A 117 7.33 -0.41 -1.35
C ALA A 117 8.53 0.25 -0.64
N VAL A 118 9.66 -0.46 -0.54
CA VAL A 118 10.91 0.06 0.05
C VAL A 118 11.40 1.29 -0.69
N VAL A 119 11.45 1.27 -2.03
CA VAL A 119 11.89 2.43 -2.84
C VAL A 119 11.02 3.67 -2.55
N LYS A 120 9.70 3.51 -2.56
CA LYS A 120 8.76 4.63 -2.34
C LYS A 120 8.89 5.23 -0.94
N LEU A 121 8.96 4.39 0.09
CA LEU A 121 9.09 4.85 1.48
C LEU A 121 10.44 5.50 1.74
N SER A 122 11.53 4.90 1.22
CA SER A 122 12.90 5.40 1.40
C SER A 122 13.14 6.75 0.72
N ALA A 123 12.41 7.05 -0.35
CA ALA A 123 12.49 8.34 -1.02
C ALA A 123 12.18 9.53 -0.07
N PHE A 124 11.41 9.28 1.02
CA PHE A 124 10.98 10.29 1.98
C PHE A 124 11.36 9.96 3.43
N GLY A 125 12.18 8.93 3.66
CA GLY A 125 12.63 8.52 5.00
C GLY A 125 11.53 7.89 5.87
N LEU A 126 10.38 7.49 5.29
CA LEU A 126 9.24 6.97 6.06
C LEU A 126 9.47 5.55 6.58
N GLN A 127 10.37 4.78 5.95
CA GLN A 127 10.73 3.42 6.35
C GLN A 127 11.34 3.33 7.76
N GLU A 128 11.84 4.45 8.30
CA GLU A 128 12.49 4.47 9.61
C GLU A 128 11.53 4.18 10.77
N TRP A 129 10.22 4.42 10.55
CA TRP A 129 9.18 4.21 11.57
C TRP A 129 8.34 2.94 11.35
N LEU A 130 8.67 2.13 10.33
CA LEU A 130 7.85 0.99 9.91
C LEU A 130 8.65 -0.31 9.98
N ASP A 131 8.08 -1.34 10.59
CA ASP A 131 8.64 -2.69 10.51
C ASP A 131 8.23 -3.34 9.18
N LEU A 132 9.08 -3.17 8.16
CA LEU A 132 8.82 -3.69 6.82
C LEU A 132 8.92 -5.22 6.72
N GLU A 133 9.55 -5.90 7.68
CA GLU A 133 9.63 -7.36 7.70
C GLU A 133 8.29 -8.02 8.03
N THR A 134 7.47 -7.35 8.85
CA THR A 134 6.12 -7.83 9.20
C THR A 134 5.03 -7.31 8.29
N GLY A 135 5.38 -6.51 7.28
CA GLY A 135 4.45 -5.99 6.27
C GLY A 135 3.89 -7.06 5.36
N ALA A 136 2.76 -6.76 4.72
CA ALA A 136 2.15 -7.58 3.67
C ALA A 136 2.07 -6.81 2.35
N TYR A 137 2.43 -7.48 1.27
CA TYR A 137 2.72 -6.89 -0.02
C TYR A 137 1.96 -7.58 -1.15
N GLY A 138 1.81 -6.90 -2.28
CA GLY A 138 1.29 -7.50 -3.51
C GLY A 138 2.11 -8.70 -4.00
N SER A 139 3.41 -8.79 -3.66
CA SER A 139 4.24 -9.95 -3.92
C SER A 139 3.85 -11.20 -3.11
N ASP A 140 3.09 -11.05 -2.03
CA ASP A 140 2.65 -12.16 -1.19
C ASP A 140 1.33 -12.76 -1.68
N SER A 141 0.44 -11.91 -2.17
CA SER A 141 -0.84 -12.33 -2.73
C SER A 141 -1.33 -11.35 -3.78
N GLU A 142 -1.84 -11.87 -4.90
CA GLU A 142 -2.57 -11.08 -5.90
C GLU A 142 -3.92 -10.57 -5.34
N ASP A 143 -4.55 -11.34 -4.46
CA ASP A 143 -5.76 -10.94 -3.76
C ASP A 143 -5.41 -10.12 -2.51
N ARG A 144 -5.63 -8.81 -2.57
CA ARG A 144 -5.36 -7.88 -1.47
C ARG A 144 -6.07 -8.26 -0.16
N ARG A 145 -7.24 -8.93 -0.23
CA ARG A 145 -8.01 -9.36 0.94
C ARG A 145 -7.30 -10.40 1.80
N ALA A 146 -6.28 -11.07 1.26
CA ALA A 146 -5.46 -12.02 2.00
C ALA A 146 -4.33 -11.37 2.81
N LEU A 147 -4.10 -10.05 2.70
CA LEU A 147 -2.89 -9.42 3.23
C LEU A 147 -2.92 -9.22 4.75
N VAL A 148 -4.09 -8.95 5.36
CA VAL A 148 -4.18 -8.79 6.84
C VAL A 148 -3.74 -10.05 7.57
N PRO A 149 -4.27 -11.25 7.28
CA PRO A 149 -3.80 -12.49 7.90
C PRO A 149 -2.30 -12.72 7.73
N LEU A 150 -1.74 -12.44 6.54
CA LEU A 150 -0.31 -12.60 6.26
C LEU A 150 0.57 -11.68 7.12
N ALA A 151 0.15 -10.42 7.31
CA ALA A 151 0.87 -9.50 8.21
C ALA A 151 0.84 -9.99 9.66
N LEU A 152 -0.30 -10.49 10.15
CA LEU A 152 -0.44 -11.02 11.50
C LEU A 152 0.37 -12.30 11.71
N GLU A 153 0.42 -13.21 10.72
CA GLU A 153 1.26 -14.39 10.73
C GLU A 153 2.75 -14.02 10.83
N ARG A 154 3.21 -13.06 10.00
CA ARG A 154 4.59 -12.56 10.06
C ARG A 154 4.92 -11.89 11.40
N LEU A 155 4.01 -11.11 11.95
CA LEU A 155 4.19 -10.52 13.28
C LEU A 155 4.40 -11.62 14.34
N ALA A 156 3.58 -12.67 14.31
CA ALA A 156 3.70 -13.79 15.23
C ALA A 156 5.03 -14.54 15.05
N ASP A 157 5.41 -14.83 13.81
CA ASP A 157 6.61 -15.61 13.50
C ASP A 157 7.91 -14.85 13.78
N LEU A 158 7.96 -13.57 13.44
CA LEU A 158 9.19 -12.77 13.50
C LEU A 158 9.36 -12.03 14.83
N ARG A 159 8.25 -11.68 15.51
CA ARG A 159 8.29 -10.88 16.75
C ARG A 159 7.69 -11.61 17.96
N GLY A 160 7.14 -12.81 17.76
CA GLY A 160 6.50 -13.59 18.82
C GLY A 160 5.21 -12.93 19.36
N ALA A 161 4.64 -11.95 18.65
CA ALA A 161 3.46 -11.22 19.07
C ALA A 161 2.21 -11.73 18.35
N HIS A 162 1.29 -12.33 19.12
CA HIS A 162 0.02 -12.84 18.60
C HIS A 162 -1.08 -11.83 18.87
N LEU A 163 -1.55 -11.15 17.85
CA LEU A 163 -2.65 -10.19 17.93
C LEU A 163 -3.89 -10.71 17.22
N PRO A 164 -5.10 -10.54 17.81
CA PRO A 164 -6.34 -10.78 17.10
C PRO A 164 -6.51 -9.72 16.00
N ALA A 165 -7.19 -10.08 14.93
CA ALA A 165 -7.43 -9.14 13.83
C ALA A 165 -8.20 -7.88 14.30
N GLY A 166 -9.11 -8.00 15.27
CA GLY A 166 -9.83 -6.88 15.87
C GLY A 166 -8.96 -5.87 16.63
N ASP A 167 -7.69 -6.16 16.91
CA ASP A 167 -6.71 -5.22 17.48
C ASP A 167 -5.79 -4.62 16.39
N THR A 168 -6.18 -4.78 15.12
CA THR A 168 -5.41 -4.32 13.96
C THR A 168 -6.21 -3.28 13.19
N TRP A 169 -5.52 -2.26 12.72
CA TRP A 169 -6.05 -1.23 11.83
C TRP A 169 -5.41 -1.33 10.45
N VAL A 170 -6.22 -1.22 9.41
CA VAL A 170 -5.78 -0.92 8.05
C VAL A 170 -6.02 0.56 7.79
N ILE A 171 -5.00 1.28 7.39
CA ILE A 171 -5.05 2.70 7.05
C ILE A 171 -4.78 2.82 5.55
N GLY A 172 -5.77 3.32 4.78
CA GLY A 172 -5.69 3.39 3.33
C GLY A 172 -6.55 4.48 2.72
N ASP A 173 -6.50 4.68 1.40
CA ASP A 173 -7.20 5.75 0.68
C ASP A 173 -8.25 5.24 -0.32
N THR A 174 -8.47 3.92 -0.37
CA THR A 174 -9.34 3.31 -1.40
C THR A 174 -10.40 2.37 -0.80
N PRO A 175 -11.50 2.10 -1.55
CA PRO A 175 -12.46 1.05 -1.17
C PRO A 175 -11.81 -0.34 -0.99
N ARG A 176 -10.69 -0.61 -1.66
CA ARG A 176 -9.99 -1.90 -1.52
C ARG A 176 -9.25 -2.05 -0.19
N ASP A 177 -8.89 -0.95 0.46
CA ASP A 177 -8.35 -0.97 1.82
C ASP A 177 -9.45 -1.36 2.81
N TYR A 178 -10.64 -0.78 2.64
CA TYR A 178 -11.82 -1.19 3.40
C TYR A 178 -12.17 -2.67 3.19
N GLU A 179 -12.26 -3.13 1.93
CA GLU A 179 -12.53 -4.53 1.61
C GLU A 179 -11.48 -5.48 2.22
N CYS A 180 -10.22 -5.05 2.26
CA CYS A 180 -9.12 -5.80 2.86
C CYS A 180 -9.25 -5.88 4.38
N ALA A 181 -9.54 -4.77 5.04
CA ALA A 181 -9.78 -4.71 6.48
C ALA A 181 -10.98 -5.58 6.88
N GLU A 182 -12.11 -5.43 6.18
CA GLU A 182 -13.34 -6.20 6.41
C GLU A 182 -13.08 -7.70 6.26
N ALA A 183 -12.45 -8.13 5.16
CA ALA A 183 -12.12 -9.53 4.91
C ALA A 183 -11.17 -10.12 5.96
N GLY A 184 -10.24 -9.32 6.48
CA GLY A 184 -9.30 -9.70 7.52
C GLY A 184 -9.83 -9.59 8.94
N GLY A 185 -11.02 -8.99 9.15
CA GLY A 185 -11.60 -8.74 10.48
C GLY A 185 -10.88 -7.64 11.25
N ALA A 186 -10.19 -6.73 10.57
CA ALA A 186 -9.48 -5.59 11.13
C ALA A 186 -10.36 -4.32 11.09
N HIS A 187 -10.02 -3.34 11.89
CA HIS A 187 -10.57 -1.98 11.77
C HIS A 187 -10.03 -1.26 10.55
N CYS A 188 -10.78 -0.28 10.05
CA CYS A 188 -10.40 0.52 8.89
C CYS A 188 -10.49 2.03 9.17
N LEU A 189 -9.39 2.75 8.89
CA LEU A 189 -9.37 4.19 8.78
C LEU A 189 -9.08 4.58 7.33
N LEU A 190 -9.99 5.29 6.68
CA LEU A 190 -9.81 5.77 5.32
C LEU A 190 -9.39 7.24 5.29
N VAL A 191 -8.48 7.56 4.37
CA VAL A 191 -7.89 8.89 4.21
C VAL A 191 -8.19 9.40 2.81
N ALA A 192 -8.83 10.57 2.69
CA ALA A 192 -9.21 11.14 1.39
C ALA A 192 -8.04 11.87 0.69
N THR A 193 -6.82 11.34 0.80
CA THR A 193 -5.61 11.89 0.16
C THR A 193 -5.32 11.30 -1.21
N GLY A 194 -6.02 10.23 -1.61
CA GLY A 194 -5.92 9.60 -2.92
C GLY A 194 -6.91 10.16 -3.94
N ARG A 195 -7.51 9.24 -4.74
CA ARG A 195 -8.46 9.66 -5.80
C ARG A 195 -9.90 9.80 -5.34
N TYR A 196 -10.24 9.25 -4.17
CA TYR A 196 -11.60 9.26 -3.64
C TYR A 196 -11.79 10.44 -2.70
N SER A 197 -12.92 11.12 -2.79
CA SER A 197 -13.32 12.17 -1.85
C SER A 197 -13.75 11.56 -0.51
N GLU A 198 -13.70 12.36 0.53
CA GLU A 198 -14.17 11.98 1.87
C GLU A 198 -15.62 11.47 1.83
N GLN A 199 -16.50 12.17 1.11
CA GLN A 199 -17.89 11.76 0.94
C GLN A 199 -18.04 10.39 0.28
N GLU A 200 -17.23 10.04 -0.72
CA GLU A 200 -17.26 8.72 -1.36
C GLU A 200 -16.80 7.63 -0.41
N LEU A 201 -15.78 7.90 0.41
CA LEU A 201 -15.24 6.97 1.39
C LEU A 201 -16.18 6.74 2.59
N GLU A 202 -16.89 7.79 3.06
CA GLU A 202 -17.86 7.68 4.15
C GLU A 202 -18.99 6.68 3.88
N HIS A 203 -19.37 6.49 2.60
CA HIS A 203 -20.43 5.55 2.22
C HIS A 203 -20.01 4.07 2.33
N LEU A 204 -18.74 3.77 2.55
CA LEU A 204 -18.23 2.39 2.64
C LEU A 204 -18.48 1.76 4.01
N GLY A 205 -18.64 2.55 5.07
CA GLY A 205 -18.87 2.07 6.42
C GLY A 205 -17.59 1.74 7.21
N ALA A 206 -16.44 2.34 6.83
CA ALA A 206 -15.20 2.26 7.60
C ALA A 206 -15.39 2.83 9.01
N ASP A 207 -14.60 2.37 9.99
CA ASP A 207 -14.67 2.83 11.38
C ASP A 207 -14.38 4.33 11.51
N SER A 208 -13.53 4.87 10.62
CA SER A 208 -13.23 6.30 10.55
C SER A 208 -12.86 6.72 9.13
N VAL A 209 -13.23 7.95 8.76
CA VAL A 209 -12.82 8.62 7.52
C VAL A 209 -12.27 9.98 7.87
N VAL A 210 -11.15 10.37 7.28
CA VAL A 210 -10.51 11.67 7.50
C VAL A 210 -10.06 12.29 6.16
N ALA A 211 -10.06 13.61 6.08
CA ALA A 211 -9.62 14.32 4.90
C ALA A 211 -8.13 14.07 4.59
N ASP A 212 -7.29 14.12 5.64
CA ASP A 212 -5.85 13.84 5.60
C ASP A 212 -5.33 13.48 7.00
N LEU A 213 -4.01 13.29 7.14
CA LEU A 213 -3.36 12.92 8.41
C LEU A 213 -2.78 14.12 9.19
N THR A 214 -3.10 15.36 8.81
CA THR A 214 -2.52 16.56 9.44
C THR A 214 -3.01 16.81 10.85
N ASP A 215 -4.26 16.46 11.18
CA ASP A 215 -4.73 16.41 12.58
C ASP A 215 -4.23 15.14 13.27
N THR A 216 -2.90 15.05 13.37
CA THR A 216 -2.18 13.88 13.91
C THR A 216 -2.69 13.46 15.28
N ALA A 217 -3.07 14.44 16.16
CA ALA A 217 -3.55 14.14 17.50
C ALA A 217 -4.91 13.43 17.50
N SER A 218 -5.83 13.85 16.63
CA SER A 218 -7.14 13.21 16.50
C SER A 218 -7.02 11.83 15.84
N VAL A 219 -6.22 11.70 14.79
CA VAL A 219 -5.97 10.42 14.12
C VAL A 219 -5.31 9.42 15.08
N ALA A 220 -4.25 9.82 15.79
CA ALA A 220 -3.60 8.95 16.79
C ALA A 220 -4.58 8.49 17.86
N ARG A 221 -5.47 9.38 18.33
CA ARG A 221 -6.49 9.02 19.33
C ARG A 221 -7.48 7.97 18.81
N VAL A 222 -7.89 8.04 17.55
CA VAL A 222 -8.74 7.02 16.90
C VAL A 222 -8.01 5.69 16.86
N LEU A 223 -6.77 5.67 16.35
CA LEU A 223 -5.98 4.46 16.17
C LEU A 223 -5.55 3.79 17.49
N THR A 224 -5.57 4.52 18.59
CA THR A 224 -5.21 4.01 19.94
C THR A 224 -6.43 3.85 20.86
N ALA A 225 -7.64 4.09 20.37
CA ALA A 225 -8.85 3.90 21.16
C ALA A 225 -9.04 2.40 21.48
N GLY A 226 -9.02 2.07 22.78
CA GLY A 226 -9.19 0.69 23.25
C GLY A 226 -7.91 -0.05 23.65
N LEU A 227 -6.73 0.61 23.57
CA LEU A 227 -5.44 0.08 24.03
C LEU A 227 -5.22 0.26 25.54
#